data_edd3e4a860e7c49ee7a6dc47f671bb4b
#
_entry.id   edd3e4a860e7c49ee7a6dc47f671bb4b
#
_cell.length_a   1.000
_cell.length_b   1.000
_cell.length_c   1.000
_cell.angle_alpha   90.00
_cell.angle_beta   90.00
_cell.angle_gamma   90.00
#
_symmetry.space_group_name_H-M   'P 1'
#
loop_
_entity.id
_entity.type
_entity.pdbx_description
1 polymer ?
#
loop_
_entity_poly.entity_id
_entity_poly.type
_entity_poly.pdbx_seq_one_letter_code
_entity_poly.pdbx_strand_id
1 'polypeptide(L)'
;MAGSGVGKSVTLGMIAQNTDADINVIALIGERGREVMEFIENDLGEEGLRRSVVVVATSDQSPLIRMKAAYVATTMAEYFRDQSQDVLLMMDSITRFAMANREISLSAGEPPGQKGYTPSVFSRLPKLMERAGTKRDSGTITGIYTVLVEGDDMDEPIADAVRAISDGHVVLSRELASKNQFPAIDVLDSISRVMNKVVSNEHRVVASHLRDLLSAYRENEDLINVGAYSKGSNPKVDKAIVIYDDLMELLKQHQDMAEFLSIDELFDRMVELARKAENSVSQEAGESQE
;
A
#
# COMPACT_ATOMS: atom_id res chain seq x y z
N MET A 1 -4.29 -1.03 2.39
CA MET A 1 -5.36 -1.74 3.10
C MET A 1 -4.70 -2.70 4.07
N ALA A 2 -5.15 -2.73 5.32
CA ALA A 2 -4.43 -3.48 6.34
C ALA A 2 -5.35 -3.85 7.51
N GLY A 3 -5.16 -5.05 8.07
CA GLY A 3 -5.61 -5.38 9.41
C GLY A 3 -4.79 -4.65 10.50
N SER A 4 -5.09 -4.90 11.76
CA SER A 4 -4.30 -4.35 12.87
C SER A 4 -2.98 -5.12 13.06
N GLY A 5 -1.89 -4.40 13.33
CA GLY A 5 -0.60 -4.99 13.73
C GLY A 5 0.27 -5.57 12.60
N VAL A 6 0.05 -5.15 11.35
CA VAL A 6 0.81 -5.62 10.17
C VAL A 6 1.89 -4.64 9.68
N GLY A 7 2.27 -3.66 10.49
CA GLY A 7 3.33 -2.70 10.14
C GLY A 7 2.85 -1.48 9.33
N LYS A 8 1.54 -1.16 9.34
CA LYS A 8 0.97 -0.03 8.60
C LYS A 8 1.67 1.30 8.90
N SER A 9 1.80 1.68 10.17
CA SER A 9 2.37 2.98 10.59
C SER A 9 3.84 3.08 10.21
N VAL A 10 4.63 2.02 10.45
CA VAL A 10 6.03 1.93 10.02
C VAL A 10 6.17 2.13 8.52
N THR A 11 5.34 1.44 7.71
CA THR A 11 5.36 1.60 6.25
C THR A 11 5.02 3.03 5.82
N LEU A 12 4.05 3.68 6.48
CA LEU A 12 3.74 5.10 6.22
C LEU A 12 4.89 6.02 6.58
N GLY A 13 5.56 5.77 7.71
CA GLY A 13 6.76 6.52 8.12
C GLY A 13 7.89 6.39 7.10
N MET A 14 8.19 5.17 6.65
CA MET A 14 9.18 4.91 5.60
C MET A 14 8.86 5.67 4.30
N ILE A 15 7.60 5.68 3.88
CA ILE A 15 7.17 6.44 2.69
C ILE A 15 7.36 7.95 2.92
N ALA A 16 6.95 8.48 4.08
CA ALA A 16 7.08 9.90 4.39
C ALA A 16 8.52 10.38 4.43
N GLN A 17 9.43 9.55 4.94
CA GLN A 17 10.86 9.86 5.02
C GLN A 17 11.56 9.81 3.66
N ASN A 18 11.14 8.90 2.77
CA ASN A 18 11.88 8.57 1.55
C ASN A 18 11.17 8.99 0.24
N THR A 19 10.11 9.79 0.33
CA THR A 19 9.43 10.34 -0.85
C THR A 19 10.20 11.50 -1.46
N ASP A 20 10.14 11.63 -2.80
CA ASP A 20 10.64 12.78 -3.55
C ASP A 20 9.66 13.98 -3.52
N ALA A 21 8.51 13.86 -2.85
CA ALA A 21 7.58 14.97 -2.70
C ALA A 21 8.22 16.14 -1.95
N ASP A 22 7.91 17.38 -2.37
CA ASP A 22 8.43 18.59 -1.73
C ASP A 22 7.94 18.72 -0.29
N ILE A 23 6.70 18.31 -0.03
CA ILE A 23 6.08 18.41 1.29
C ILE A 23 5.11 17.25 1.54
N ASN A 24 5.07 16.78 2.78
CA ASN A 24 4.09 15.82 3.26
C ASN A 24 2.96 16.53 4.02
N VAL A 25 1.73 16.15 3.76
CA VAL A 25 0.56 16.51 4.60
C VAL A 25 -0.01 15.22 5.17
N ILE A 26 0.12 15.05 6.48
CA ILE A 26 -0.21 13.82 7.18
C ILE A 26 -1.43 14.06 8.08
N ALA A 27 -2.53 13.36 7.80
CA ALA A 27 -3.76 13.42 8.58
C ALA A 27 -3.91 12.17 9.45
N LEU A 28 -3.76 12.30 10.76
CA LEU A 28 -3.98 11.23 11.74
C LEU A 28 -5.38 11.38 12.33
N ILE A 29 -6.31 10.56 11.81
CA ILE A 29 -7.76 10.70 12.10
C ILE A 29 -8.25 9.50 12.89
N GLY A 30 -8.70 9.75 14.12
CA GLY A 30 -9.28 8.74 14.99
C GLY A 30 -8.27 7.72 15.54
N GLU A 31 -6.99 8.03 15.48
CA GLU A 31 -5.93 7.24 16.10
C GLU A 31 -5.81 7.61 17.59
N ARG A 32 -5.21 6.73 18.39
CA ARG A 32 -4.99 6.98 19.80
C ARG A 32 -3.85 7.97 20.01
N GLY A 33 -3.96 8.86 21.00
CA GLY A 33 -2.92 9.86 21.28
C GLY A 33 -1.53 9.27 21.44
N ARG A 34 -1.38 8.07 22.04
CA ARG A 34 -0.12 7.35 22.16
C ARG A 34 0.44 6.95 20.79
N GLU A 35 -0.39 6.41 19.91
CA GLU A 35 0.00 5.98 18.56
C GLU A 35 0.40 7.18 17.69
N VAL A 36 -0.26 8.32 17.89
CA VAL A 36 0.11 9.60 17.23
C VAL A 36 1.50 10.06 17.64
N MET A 37 1.82 10.04 18.94
CA MET A 37 3.14 10.45 19.43
C MET A 37 4.23 9.49 18.95
N GLU A 38 3.97 8.18 19.02
CA GLU A 38 4.89 7.14 18.53
C GLU A 38 5.19 7.32 17.04
N PHE A 39 4.19 7.58 16.21
CA PHE A 39 4.37 7.85 14.79
C PHE A 39 5.21 9.10 14.55
N ILE A 40 4.96 10.21 15.25
CA ILE A 40 5.68 11.46 15.07
C ILE A 40 7.15 11.33 15.51
N GLU A 41 7.39 10.69 16.66
CA GLU A 41 8.71 10.60 17.26
C GLU A 41 9.59 9.52 16.61
N ASN A 42 9.02 8.34 16.32
CA ASN A 42 9.76 7.17 15.88
C ASN A 42 9.65 6.91 14.37
N ASP A 43 8.42 6.93 13.81
CA ASP A 43 8.22 6.57 12.41
C ASP A 43 8.50 7.74 11.46
N LEU A 44 8.13 8.98 11.84
CA LEU A 44 8.38 10.17 11.03
C LEU A 44 9.74 10.79 11.34
N GLY A 45 10.10 10.85 12.62
CA GLY A 45 11.33 11.42 13.10
C GLY A 45 11.47 12.92 12.87
N GLU A 46 12.61 13.50 13.31
CA GLU A 46 12.85 14.95 13.22
C GLU A 46 12.98 15.41 11.75
N GLU A 47 13.65 14.63 10.92
CA GLU A 47 13.89 14.97 9.52
C GLU A 47 12.60 14.91 8.69
N GLY A 48 11.81 13.85 8.84
CA GLY A 48 10.52 13.74 8.19
C GLY A 48 9.55 14.84 8.64
N LEU A 49 9.59 15.23 9.92
CA LEU A 49 8.75 16.29 10.46
C LEU A 49 9.09 17.67 9.87
N ARG A 50 10.35 17.96 9.55
CA ARG A 50 10.77 19.26 8.97
C ARG A 50 10.08 19.59 7.64
N ARG A 51 9.72 18.56 6.86
CA ARG A 51 9.01 18.70 5.58
C ARG A 51 7.57 18.23 5.63
N SER A 52 6.98 18.23 6.83
CA SER A 52 5.63 17.70 7.02
C SER A 52 4.72 18.68 7.74
N VAL A 53 3.46 18.70 7.34
CA VAL A 53 2.34 19.26 8.10
C VAL A 53 1.54 18.12 8.68
N VAL A 54 1.41 18.06 10.00
CA VAL A 54 0.65 16.99 10.67
C VAL A 54 -0.65 17.54 11.23
N VAL A 55 -1.77 16.99 10.76
CA VAL A 55 -3.12 17.32 11.23
C VAL A 55 -3.65 16.15 12.06
N VAL A 56 -3.92 16.41 13.34
CA VAL A 56 -4.31 15.36 14.30
C VAL A 56 -5.73 15.58 14.79
N ALA A 57 -6.54 14.52 14.75
CA ALA A 57 -7.81 14.43 15.46
C ALA A 57 -7.92 13.02 16.07
N THR A 58 -7.60 12.91 17.36
CA THR A 58 -7.54 11.64 18.09
C THR A 58 -8.91 10.99 18.28
N SER A 59 -8.94 9.73 18.68
CA SER A 59 -10.16 8.92 18.82
C SER A 59 -11.14 9.44 19.87
N ASP A 60 -10.66 10.22 20.85
CA ASP A 60 -11.48 10.88 21.89
C ASP A 60 -12.18 12.17 21.41
N GLN A 61 -11.77 12.71 20.24
CA GLN A 61 -12.41 13.88 19.67
C GLN A 61 -13.80 13.56 19.10
N SER A 62 -14.68 14.59 19.07
CA SER A 62 -16.02 14.43 18.51
C SER A 62 -16.00 14.00 17.03
N PRO A 63 -17.03 13.28 16.54
CA PRO A 63 -17.12 12.87 15.15
C PRO A 63 -16.98 14.04 14.16
N LEU A 64 -17.52 15.22 14.53
CA LEU A 64 -17.44 16.41 13.69
C LEU A 64 -16.00 16.92 13.54
N ILE A 65 -15.20 16.89 14.63
CA ILE A 65 -13.79 17.27 14.59
C ILE A 65 -13.00 16.28 13.73
N ARG A 66 -13.18 14.97 13.96
CA ARG A 66 -12.54 13.91 13.17
C ARG A 66 -12.83 14.04 11.67
N MET A 67 -14.10 14.28 11.32
CA MET A 67 -14.51 14.52 9.94
C MET A 67 -13.86 15.78 9.35
N LYS A 68 -13.87 16.91 10.09
CA LYS A 68 -13.31 18.18 9.62
C LYS A 68 -11.80 18.13 9.45
N ALA A 69 -11.07 17.40 10.30
CA ALA A 69 -9.63 17.25 10.20
C ALA A 69 -9.19 16.67 8.84
N ALA A 70 -9.93 15.71 8.29
CA ALA A 70 -9.67 15.19 6.95
C ALA A 70 -9.78 16.27 5.86
N TYR A 71 -10.81 17.13 5.92
CA TYR A 71 -10.96 18.23 4.98
C TYR A 71 -9.89 19.31 5.17
N VAL A 72 -9.50 19.62 6.42
CA VAL A 72 -8.43 20.58 6.71
C VAL A 72 -7.11 20.10 6.11
N ALA A 73 -6.72 18.83 6.34
CA ALA A 73 -5.51 18.26 5.77
C ALA A 73 -5.53 18.32 4.23
N THR A 74 -6.64 17.91 3.62
CA THR A 74 -6.77 17.97 2.16
C THR A 74 -6.68 19.40 1.64
N THR A 75 -7.25 20.39 2.35
CA THR A 75 -7.15 21.82 1.96
C THR A 75 -5.72 22.35 2.10
N MET A 76 -4.98 21.90 3.11
CA MET A 76 -3.54 22.23 3.25
C MET A 76 -2.73 21.65 2.08
N ALA A 77 -3.02 20.39 1.68
CA ALA A 77 -2.39 19.80 0.51
C ALA A 77 -2.70 20.58 -0.77
N GLU A 78 -3.94 21.02 -0.97
CA GLU A 78 -4.33 21.87 -2.10
C GLU A 78 -3.61 23.23 -2.09
N TYR A 79 -3.41 23.82 -0.92
CA TYR A 79 -2.67 25.08 -0.77
C TYR A 79 -1.22 24.95 -1.29
N PHE A 80 -0.52 23.90 -0.92
CA PHE A 80 0.84 23.67 -1.39
C PHE A 80 0.90 23.29 -2.87
N ARG A 81 0.00 22.43 -3.35
CA ARG A 81 -0.16 22.13 -4.78
C ARG A 81 -0.35 23.40 -5.60
N ASP A 82 -1.21 24.33 -5.14
CA ASP A 82 -1.50 25.58 -5.86
C ASP A 82 -0.30 26.54 -5.87
N GLN A 83 0.75 26.26 -5.08
CA GLN A 83 2.09 26.87 -5.12
C GLN A 83 3.09 26.09 -5.99
N SER A 84 2.59 25.19 -6.84
CA SER A 84 3.41 24.37 -7.74
C SER A 84 4.35 23.38 -7.04
N GLN A 85 3.97 22.93 -5.83
CA GLN A 85 4.71 21.89 -5.10
C GLN A 85 4.12 20.51 -5.36
N ASP A 86 4.95 19.49 -5.34
CA ASP A 86 4.54 18.10 -5.33
C ASP A 86 4.28 17.66 -3.89
N VAL A 87 3.02 17.33 -3.60
CA VAL A 87 2.54 17.06 -2.25
C VAL A 87 2.22 15.57 -2.07
N LEU A 88 2.73 14.97 -1.01
CA LEU A 88 2.25 13.69 -0.54
C LEU A 88 1.19 13.89 0.56
N LEU A 89 -0.07 13.59 0.25
CA LEU A 89 -1.16 13.58 1.24
C LEU A 89 -1.34 12.16 1.78
N MET A 90 -1.02 11.96 3.05
CA MET A 90 -1.28 10.69 3.74
C MET A 90 -2.42 10.86 4.74
N MET A 91 -3.41 9.95 4.71
CA MET A 91 -4.54 9.99 5.64
C MET A 91 -4.70 8.65 6.36
N ASP A 92 -4.41 8.65 7.63
CA ASP A 92 -4.56 7.51 8.53
C ASP A 92 -5.66 7.80 9.58
N SER A 93 -6.90 7.31 9.42
CA SER A 93 -7.36 6.47 8.31
C SER A 93 -8.66 7.00 7.69
N ILE A 94 -8.86 6.69 6.42
CA ILE A 94 -10.12 6.99 5.73
C ILE A 94 -11.29 6.20 6.35
N THR A 95 -11.03 5.01 6.93
CA THR A 95 -12.03 4.24 7.68
C THR A 95 -12.54 5.02 8.88
N ARG A 96 -11.68 5.71 9.64
CA ARG A 96 -12.06 6.54 10.78
C ARG A 96 -12.85 7.78 10.34
N PHE A 97 -12.50 8.37 9.19
CA PHE A 97 -13.31 9.42 8.56
C PHE A 97 -14.71 8.90 8.22
N ALA A 98 -14.84 7.73 7.61
CA ALA A 98 -16.12 7.11 7.28
C ALA A 98 -16.95 6.80 8.53
N MET A 99 -16.32 6.29 9.60
CA MET A 99 -16.98 6.05 10.90
C MET A 99 -17.49 7.35 11.53
N ALA A 100 -16.71 8.43 11.51
CA ALA A 100 -17.13 9.74 12.01
C ALA A 100 -18.33 10.28 11.21
N ASN A 101 -18.32 10.14 9.89
CA ASN A 101 -19.46 10.51 9.05
C ASN A 101 -20.70 9.67 9.36
N ARG A 102 -20.56 8.36 9.59
CA ARG A 102 -21.64 7.47 9.99
C ARG A 102 -22.30 7.94 11.29
N GLU A 103 -21.49 8.23 12.32
CA GLU A 103 -21.98 8.73 13.60
C GLU A 103 -22.79 10.04 13.44
N ILE A 104 -22.29 10.99 12.63
CA ILE A 104 -22.97 12.25 12.35
C ILE A 104 -24.29 12.02 11.61
N SER A 105 -24.29 11.21 10.57
CA SER A 105 -25.45 10.96 9.73
C SER A 105 -26.56 10.21 10.46
N LEU A 106 -26.19 9.21 11.27
CA LEU A 106 -27.15 8.50 12.14
C LEU A 106 -27.77 9.45 13.16
N SER A 107 -26.98 10.32 13.78
CA SER A 107 -27.48 11.34 14.72
C SER A 107 -28.39 12.36 14.04
N ALA A 108 -28.23 12.59 12.74
CA ALA A 108 -29.12 13.44 11.93
C ALA A 108 -30.38 12.70 11.44
N GLY A 109 -30.57 11.43 11.81
CA GLY A 109 -31.76 10.64 11.45
C GLY A 109 -31.70 9.95 10.10
N GLU A 110 -30.51 9.89 9.44
CA GLU A 110 -30.35 9.16 8.19
C GLU A 110 -30.40 7.63 8.46
N PRO A 111 -31.19 6.85 7.69
CA PRO A 111 -31.32 5.41 7.93
C PRO A 111 -30.00 4.67 7.65
N PRO A 112 -29.64 3.68 8.50
CA PRO A 112 -28.47 2.86 8.28
C PRO A 112 -28.64 1.91 7.09
N GLY A 113 -27.60 1.75 6.31
CA GLY A 113 -27.45 0.74 5.26
C GLY A 113 -26.53 -0.41 5.69
N GLN A 114 -25.74 -0.94 4.75
CA GLN A 114 -24.84 -2.06 4.96
C GLN A 114 -23.81 -1.77 6.07
N LYS A 115 -23.62 -2.71 6.99
CA LYS A 115 -22.76 -2.58 8.19
C LYS A 115 -23.00 -1.27 8.97
N GLY A 116 -24.22 -0.71 8.89
CA GLY A 116 -24.62 0.51 9.58
C GLY A 116 -24.11 1.82 8.94
N TYR A 117 -23.43 1.77 7.81
CA TYR A 117 -23.06 2.97 7.06
C TYR A 117 -24.28 3.56 6.35
N THR A 118 -24.36 4.89 6.36
CA THR A 118 -25.44 5.63 5.70
C THR A 118 -25.06 6.00 4.27
N PRO A 119 -26.03 6.24 3.36
CA PRO A 119 -25.75 6.64 1.98
C PRO A 119 -24.87 7.88 1.86
N SER A 120 -24.98 8.83 2.79
CA SER A 120 -24.15 10.04 2.79
C SER A 120 -22.67 9.76 2.98
N VAL A 121 -22.27 8.69 3.70
CA VAL A 121 -20.87 8.28 3.84
C VAL A 121 -20.27 7.99 2.46
N PHE A 122 -20.94 7.13 1.67
CA PHE A 122 -20.50 6.75 0.33
C PHE A 122 -20.48 7.92 -0.67
N SER A 123 -21.36 8.92 -0.49
CA SER A 123 -21.33 10.12 -1.32
C SER A 123 -20.22 11.11 -0.96
N ARG A 124 -19.70 11.07 0.29
CA ARG A 124 -18.62 11.95 0.76
C ARG A 124 -17.23 11.42 0.48
N LEU A 125 -17.07 10.09 0.46
CA LEU A 125 -15.76 9.45 0.18
C LEU A 125 -15.15 9.90 -1.15
N PRO A 126 -15.85 9.79 -2.31
CA PRO A 126 -15.32 10.28 -3.58
C PRO A 126 -15.00 11.77 -3.55
N LYS A 127 -15.90 12.59 -2.99
CA LYS A 127 -15.72 14.05 -2.89
C LYS A 127 -14.47 14.46 -2.10
N LEU A 128 -14.03 13.65 -1.14
CA LEU A 128 -12.79 13.88 -0.42
C LEU A 128 -11.59 13.37 -1.21
N MET A 129 -11.63 12.13 -1.68
CA MET A 129 -10.49 11.46 -2.27
C MET A 129 -10.13 12.01 -3.65
N GLU A 130 -11.11 12.39 -4.47
CA GLU A 130 -10.90 12.98 -5.80
C GLU A 130 -10.29 14.40 -5.78
N ARG A 131 -10.12 15.00 -4.61
CA ARG A 131 -9.37 16.26 -4.44
C ARG A 131 -7.85 16.07 -4.57
N ALA A 132 -7.35 14.86 -4.35
CA ALA A 132 -5.97 14.48 -4.70
C ALA A 132 -5.83 14.38 -6.24
N GLY A 133 -4.61 14.56 -6.72
CA GLY A 133 -4.27 14.48 -8.14
C GLY A 133 -3.61 15.74 -8.67
N THR A 134 -3.48 15.80 -9.99
CA THR A 134 -2.84 16.90 -10.71
C THR A 134 -3.82 18.02 -11.04
N LYS A 135 -3.33 19.25 -11.07
CA LYS A 135 -4.06 20.41 -11.56
C LYS A 135 -3.24 21.06 -12.66
N ARG A 136 -3.89 21.51 -13.72
CA ARG A 136 -3.20 22.16 -14.85
C ARG A 136 -2.45 23.40 -14.36
N ASP A 137 -1.21 23.56 -14.82
CA ASP A 137 -0.33 24.68 -14.49
C ASP A 137 -0.08 24.86 -12.97
N SER A 138 -0.04 23.75 -12.23
CA SER A 138 0.17 23.71 -10.78
C SER A 138 0.95 22.45 -10.40
N GLY A 139 1.23 22.25 -9.11
CA GLY A 139 1.83 21.03 -8.58
C GLY A 139 0.86 19.83 -8.56
N THR A 140 1.25 18.79 -7.84
CA THR A 140 0.48 17.55 -7.76
C THR A 140 0.14 17.19 -6.31
N ILE A 141 -0.91 16.38 -6.09
CA ILE A 141 -1.17 15.72 -4.82
C ILE A 141 -1.20 14.21 -5.06
N THR A 142 -0.23 13.49 -4.53
CA THR A 142 -0.29 12.04 -4.44
C THR A 142 -0.98 11.66 -3.13
N GLY A 143 -2.15 11.02 -3.22
CA GLY A 143 -2.95 10.64 -2.05
C GLY A 143 -2.71 9.19 -1.64
N ILE A 144 -2.28 8.97 -0.39
CA ILE A 144 -2.19 7.65 0.25
C ILE A 144 -3.22 7.59 1.38
N TYR A 145 -4.24 6.77 1.20
CA TYR A 145 -5.32 6.60 2.16
C TYR A 145 -5.26 5.22 2.78
N THR A 146 -5.13 5.15 4.10
CA THR A 146 -5.18 3.86 4.77
C THR A 146 -6.63 3.42 5.00
N VAL A 147 -6.87 2.15 4.76
CA VAL A 147 -8.14 1.49 5.05
C VAL A 147 -7.87 0.40 6.08
N LEU A 148 -8.55 0.49 7.21
CA LEU A 148 -8.53 -0.54 8.25
C LEU A 148 -9.58 -1.58 7.90
N VAL A 149 -9.15 -2.82 7.73
CA VAL A 149 -10.00 -3.96 7.36
C VAL A 149 -10.10 -4.89 8.57
N GLU A 150 -11.28 -4.99 9.17
CA GLU A 150 -11.50 -5.88 10.31
C GLU A 150 -11.53 -7.34 9.86
N GLY A 151 -10.73 -8.19 10.51
CA GLY A 151 -10.68 -9.62 10.20
C GLY A 151 -10.14 -9.94 8.80
N ASP A 152 -9.39 -9.00 8.19
CA ASP A 152 -8.83 -9.10 6.84
C ASP A 152 -9.93 -9.28 5.76
N ASP A 153 -11.19 -8.84 6.08
CA ASP A 153 -12.36 -8.88 5.17
C ASP A 153 -12.26 -7.75 4.13
N MET A 154 -11.68 -8.03 2.98
CA MET A 154 -11.52 -7.08 1.87
C MET A 154 -12.84 -6.67 1.21
N ASP A 155 -13.95 -7.35 1.51
CA ASP A 155 -15.29 -7.04 1.01
C ASP A 155 -16.07 -6.10 1.95
N GLU A 156 -15.37 -5.53 2.93
CA GLU A 156 -15.91 -4.50 3.80
C GLU A 156 -16.33 -3.27 2.97
N PRO A 157 -17.54 -2.70 3.21
CA PRO A 157 -18.11 -1.66 2.33
C PRO A 157 -17.23 -0.45 2.09
N ILE A 158 -16.43 -0.03 3.08
CA ILE A 158 -15.51 1.10 2.92
C ILE A 158 -14.30 0.70 2.09
N ALA A 159 -13.77 -0.52 2.28
CA ALA A 159 -12.67 -1.05 1.48
C ALA A 159 -13.06 -1.14 0.01
N ASP A 160 -14.26 -1.67 -0.28
CA ASP A 160 -14.77 -1.77 -1.64
C ASP A 160 -15.01 -0.39 -2.28
N ALA A 161 -15.63 0.55 -1.55
CA ALA A 161 -15.84 1.91 -2.03
C ALA A 161 -14.52 2.62 -2.34
N VAL A 162 -13.50 2.50 -1.47
CA VAL A 162 -12.18 3.10 -1.67
C VAL A 162 -11.47 2.47 -2.86
N ARG A 163 -11.52 1.15 -3.03
CA ARG A 163 -10.97 0.46 -4.22
C ARG A 163 -11.59 0.95 -5.53
N ALA A 164 -12.90 1.25 -5.51
CA ALA A 164 -13.59 1.77 -6.69
C ALA A 164 -13.12 3.18 -7.09
N ILE A 165 -12.72 4.01 -6.11
CA ILE A 165 -12.32 5.41 -6.33
C ILE A 165 -10.82 5.52 -6.64
N SER A 166 -9.96 4.73 -5.97
CA SER A 166 -8.51 4.86 -6.03
C SER A 166 -7.90 4.33 -7.33
N ASP A 167 -6.73 4.85 -7.71
CA ASP A 167 -5.93 4.39 -8.86
C ASP A 167 -5.15 3.11 -8.60
N GLY A 168 -5.28 2.53 -7.42
CA GLY A 168 -4.68 1.28 -6.99
C GLY A 168 -4.80 1.08 -5.50
N HIS A 169 -4.38 -0.09 -5.05
CA HIS A 169 -4.33 -0.41 -3.62
C HIS A 169 -3.17 -1.33 -3.32
N VAL A 170 -2.60 -1.14 -2.14
CA VAL A 170 -1.57 -1.99 -1.55
C VAL A 170 -2.20 -2.74 -0.38
N VAL A 171 -2.07 -4.06 -0.37
CA VAL A 171 -2.55 -4.93 0.70
C VAL A 171 -1.39 -5.31 1.60
N LEU A 172 -1.53 -5.09 2.91
CA LEU A 172 -0.61 -5.61 3.92
C LEU A 172 -1.21 -6.89 4.50
N SER A 173 -0.49 -7.99 4.37
CA SER A 173 -0.90 -9.33 4.78
C SER A 173 -0.41 -9.68 6.18
N ARG A 174 -1.31 -10.16 7.03
CA ARG A 174 -0.94 -10.70 8.34
C ARG A 174 -0.13 -11.98 8.23
N GLU A 175 -0.38 -12.79 7.22
CA GLU A 175 0.37 -14.01 6.95
C GLU A 175 1.84 -13.69 6.66
N LEU A 176 2.10 -12.71 5.79
CA LEU A 176 3.48 -12.28 5.49
C LEU A 176 4.16 -11.67 6.72
N ALA A 177 3.44 -10.86 7.51
CA ALA A 177 3.97 -10.33 8.77
C ALA A 177 4.34 -11.45 9.75
N SER A 178 3.52 -12.51 9.86
CA SER A 178 3.81 -13.66 10.73
C SER A 178 5.01 -14.50 10.26
N LYS A 179 5.31 -14.47 8.96
CA LYS A 179 6.52 -15.04 8.33
C LYS A 179 7.74 -14.10 8.43
N ASN A 180 7.65 -13.00 9.19
CA ASN A 180 8.70 -11.99 9.37
C ASN A 180 9.13 -11.33 8.05
N GLN A 181 8.19 -11.15 7.13
CA GLN A 181 8.38 -10.37 5.91
C GLN A 181 7.88 -8.95 6.13
N PHE A 182 8.79 -7.96 6.02
CA PHE A 182 8.47 -6.55 6.15
C PHE A 182 9.15 -5.73 5.03
N PRO A 183 8.41 -4.72 4.45
CA PRO A 183 6.98 -4.49 4.67
C PRO A 183 6.14 -5.70 4.24
N ALA A 184 5.05 -5.94 4.96
CA ALA A 184 4.21 -7.14 4.74
C ALA A 184 3.28 -6.98 3.52
N ILE A 185 3.81 -6.45 2.41
CA ILE A 185 3.05 -6.15 1.19
C ILE A 185 2.77 -7.44 0.42
N ASP A 186 1.49 -7.76 0.25
CA ASP A 186 1.08 -8.80 -0.66
C ASP A 186 1.03 -8.27 -2.09
N VAL A 187 2.04 -8.64 -2.88
CA VAL A 187 2.18 -8.19 -4.26
C VAL A 187 1.09 -8.78 -5.17
N LEU A 188 0.59 -9.97 -4.88
CA LEU A 188 -0.44 -10.63 -5.69
C LEU A 188 -1.81 -10.00 -5.47
N ASP A 189 -2.12 -9.61 -4.23
CA ASP A 189 -3.39 -8.95 -3.87
C ASP A 189 -3.37 -7.44 -4.09
N SER A 190 -2.21 -6.86 -4.39
CA SER A 190 -2.05 -5.43 -4.66
C SER A 190 -2.20 -5.11 -6.14
N ILE A 191 -2.81 -3.97 -6.45
CA ILE A 191 -3.10 -3.54 -7.83
C ILE A 191 -2.69 -2.08 -8.03
N SER A 192 -2.04 -1.79 -9.19
CA SER A 192 -1.85 -0.44 -9.71
C SER A 192 -2.54 -0.29 -11.07
N ARG A 193 -3.49 0.63 -11.17
CA ARG A 193 -4.16 0.97 -12.44
C ARG A 193 -3.32 1.91 -13.32
N VAL A 194 -2.33 2.56 -12.72
CA VAL A 194 -1.47 3.54 -13.42
C VAL A 194 -0.14 2.94 -13.88
N MET A 195 0.23 1.75 -13.43
CA MET A 195 1.51 1.11 -13.75
C MET A 195 1.83 1.15 -15.26
N ASN A 196 0.83 0.82 -16.10
CA ASN A 196 0.99 0.80 -17.56
C ASN A 196 1.33 2.17 -18.19
N LYS A 197 1.15 3.27 -17.44
CA LYS A 197 1.40 4.65 -17.89
C LYS A 197 2.74 5.19 -17.36
N VAL A 198 3.27 4.62 -16.29
CA VAL A 198 4.43 5.17 -15.57
C VAL A 198 5.70 4.33 -15.72
N VAL A 199 5.60 3.07 -16.15
CA VAL A 199 6.76 2.21 -16.39
C VAL A 199 6.94 1.86 -17.87
N SER A 200 8.17 1.48 -18.26
CA SER A 200 8.46 0.99 -19.62
C SER A 200 7.73 -0.34 -19.92
N ASN A 201 7.62 -0.66 -21.20
CA ASN A 201 7.04 -1.94 -21.61
C ASN A 201 7.87 -3.13 -21.12
N GLU A 202 9.19 -2.99 -21.09
CA GLU A 202 10.10 -4.04 -20.59
C GLU A 202 9.88 -4.27 -19.09
N HIS A 203 9.82 -3.20 -18.30
CA HIS A 203 9.54 -3.28 -16.87
C HIS A 203 8.21 -4.01 -16.62
N ARG A 204 7.15 -3.67 -17.37
CA ARG A 204 5.84 -4.31 -17.26
C ARG A 204 5.90 -5.80 -17.54
N VAL A 205 6.63 -6.22 -18.60
CA VAL A 205 6.79 -7.64 -18.97
C VAL A 205 7.52 -8.40 -17.87
N VAL A 206 8.63 -7.87 -17.38
CA VAL A 206 9.41 -8.49 -16.31
C VAL A 206 8.59 -8.60 -15.02
N ALA A 207 7.92 -7.52 -14.61
CA ALA A 207 7.08 -7.53 -13.41
C ALA A 207 5.92 -8.53 -13.51
N SER A 208 5.27 -8.62 -14.69
CA SER A 208 4.22 -9.61 -14.93
C SER A 208 4.75 -11.04 -14.84
N HIS A 209 5.92 -11.30 -15.41
CA HIS A 209 6.55 -12.61 -15.36
C HIS A 209 6.90 -13.04 -13.94
N LEU A 210 7.52 -12.16 -13.13
CA LEU A 210 7.83 -12.45 -11.73
C LEU A 210 6.58 -12.68 -10.87
N ARG A 211 5.53 -11.88 -11.09
CA ARG A 211 4.23 -12.10 -10.43
C ARG A 211 3.62 -13.45 -10.79
N ASP A 212 3.71 -13.84 -12.04
CA ASP A 212 3.24 -15.13 -12.52
C ASP A 212 3.98 -16.30 -11.87
N LEU A 213 5.30 -16.19 -11.68
CA LEU A 213 6.10 -17.19 -10.96
C LEU A 213 5.75 -17.23 -9.47
N LEU A 214 5.60 -16.06 -8.84
CA LEU A 214 5.16 -15.98 -7.44
C LEU A 214 3.79 -16.62 -7.22
N SER A 215 2.83 -16.39 -8.13
CA SER A 215 1.51 -17.05 -8.09
C SER A 215 1.63 -18.56 -8.20
N ALA A 216 2.43 -19.05 -9.15
CA ALA A 216 2.65 -20.49 -9.33
C ALA A 216 3.28 -21.16 -8.10
N TYR A 217 4.22 -20.46 -7.42
CA TYR A 217 4.78 -20.94 -6.17
C TYR A 217 3.71 -21.00 -5.08
N ARG A 218 2.95 -19.93 -4.87
CA ARG A 218 1.91 -19.84 -3.83
C ARG A 218 0.82 -20.91 -4.01
N GLU A 219 0.40 -21.17 -5.24
CA GLU A 219 -0.60 -22.22 -5.55
C GLU A 219 -0.10 -23.62 -5.22
N ASN A 220 1.21 -23.85 -5.17
CA ASN A 220 1.84 -25.15 -4.92
C ASN A 220 2.65 -25.19 -3.61
N GLU A 221 2.60 -24.13 -2.79
CA GLU A 221 3.41 -23.99 -1.57
C GLU A 221 3.24 -25.17 -0.61
N ASP A 222 2.02 -25.64 -0.41
CA ASP A 222 1.73 -26.79 0.45
C ASP A 222 2.40 -28.08 -0.06
N LEU A 223 2.34 -28.34 -1.37
CA LEU A 223 2.98 -29.50 -1.98
C LEU A 223 4.49 -29.45 -1.90
N ILE A 224 5.05 -28.25 -2.05
CA ILE A 224 6.50 -28.01 -1.96
C ILE A 224 6.95 -28.23 -0.49
N ASN A 225 6.25 -27.65 0.48
CA ASN A 225 6.61 -27.71 1.90
C ASN A 225 6.53 -29.13 2.46
N VAL A 226 5.56 -29.95 2.04
CA VAL A 226 5.47 -31.36 2.49
C VAL A 226 6.33 -32.32 1.66
N GLY A 227 7.09 -31.80 0.66
CA GLY A 227 7.95 -32.61 -0.19
C GLY A 227 7.19 -33.50 -1.19
N ALA A 228 5.92 -33.21 -1.47
CA ALA A 228 5.10 -33.96 -2.41
C ALA A 228 5.16 -33.43 -3.85
N TYR A 229 5.77 -32.27 -4.07
CA TYR A 229 5.98 -31.74 -5.41
C TYR A 229 7.10 -32.51 -6.14
N SER A 230 6.79 -33.01 -7.35
CA SER A 230 7.77 -33.69 -8.18
C SER A 230 8.39 -32.71 -9.18
N LYS A 231 9.69 -32.48 -9.08
CA LYS A 231 10.45 -31.64 -10.02
C LYS A 231 10.25 -32.13 -11.47
N GLY A 232 10.08 -31.21 -12.39
CA GLY A 232 9.79 -31.50 -13.81
C GLY A 232 8.30 -31.70 -14.15
N SER A 233 7.41 -31.76 -13.14
CA SER A 233 5.97 -31.89 -13.37
C SER A 233 5.31 -30.61 -13.91
N ASN A 234 5.84 -29.46 -13.53
CA ASN A 234 5.39 -28.14 -13.99
C ASN A 234 6.59 -27.17 -14.14
N PRO A 235 7.04 -26.89 -15.38
CA PRO A 235 8.19 -26.01 -15.62
C PRO A 235 8.03 -24.60 -15.01
N LYS A 236 6.82 -24.09 -14.88
CA LYS A 236 6.57 -22.79 -14.26
C LYS A 236 6.81 -22.82 -12.74
N VAL A 237 6.41 -23.89 -12.08
CA VAL A 237 6.67 -24.10 -10.64
C VAL A 237 8.14 -24.37 -10.39
N ASP A 238 8.82 -25.12 -11.25
CA ASP A 238 10.27 -25.36 -11.13
C ASP A 238 11.05 -24.06 -11.20
N LYS A 239 10.73 -23.17 -12.16
CA LYS A 239 11.31 -21.82 -12.26
C LYS A 239 11.03 -21.00 -11.01
N ALA A 240 9.81 -21.05 -10.50
CA ALA A 240 9.40 -20.30 -9.31
C ALA A 240 10.19 -20.73 -8.08
N ILE A 241 10.38 -22.03 -7.85
CA ILE A 241 11.18 -22.59 -6.75
C ILE A 241 12.62 -22.06 -6.78
N VAL A 242 13.24 -21.98 -7.96
CA VAL A 242 14.64 -21.56 -8.11
C VAL A 242 14.88 -20.10 -7.70
N ILE A 243 13.89 -19.23 -7.90
CA ILE A 243 14.03 -17.78 -7.62
C ILE A 243 13.32 -17.32 -6.36
N TYR A 244 12.53 -18.19 -5.71
CA TYR A 244 11.63 -17.79 -4.64
C TYR A 244 12.33 -17.04 -3.52
N ASP A 245 13.42 -17.58 -2.98
CA ASP A 245 14.14 -16.96 -1.87
C ASP A 245 14.73 -15.60 -2.25
N ASP A 246 15.31 -15.48 -3.43
CA ASP A 246 15.88 -14.22 -3.94
C ASP A 246 14.76 -13.18 -4.20
N LEU A 247 13.61 -13.63 -4.72
CA LEU A 247 12.46 -12.77 -4.94
C LEU A 247 11.88 -12.27 -3.60
N MET A 248 11.79 -13.15 -2.61
CA MET A 248 11.34 -12.76 -1.27
C MET A 248 12.32 -11.80 -0.60
N GLU A 249 13.63 -11.97 -0.82
CA GLU A 249 14.64 -11.03 -0.31
C GLU A 249 14.53 -9.65 -0.99
N LEU A 250 14.28 -9.60 -2.30
CA LEU A 250 14.03 -8.36 -3.03
C LEU A 250 12.79 -7.60 -2.50
N LEU A 251 11.78 -8.32 -2.02
CA LEU A 251 10.54 -7.75 -1.49
C LEU A 251 10.65 -7.30 -0.02
N LYS A 252 11.75 -7.62 0.66
CA LYS A 252 12.01 -7.16 2.03
C LYS A 252 12.73 -5.82 2.04
N GLN A 253 12.33 -4.97 2.97
CA GLN A 253 12.96 -3.68 3.19
C GLN A 253 12.89 -3.33 4.67
N HIS A 254 14.04 -3.26 5.32
CA HIS A 254 14.11 -2.90 6.73
C HIS A 254 14.05 -1.39 6.93
N GLN A 255 13.44 -0.97 8.04
CA GLN A 255 13.31 0.45 8.39
C GLN A 255 14.67 1.16 8.50
N ASP A 256 15.68 0.45 8.98
CA ASP A 256 17.05 0.98 9.22
C ASP A 256 17.99 0.81 8.01
N MET A 257 17.46 0.52 6.82
CA MET A 257 18.33 0.43 5.63
C MET A 257 18.94 1.80 5.31
N ALA A 258 20.27 1.83 5.25
CA ALA A 258 21.03 3.05 4.95
C ALA A 258 20.91 3.47 3.47
N GLU A 259 20.61 2.54 2.59
CA GLU A 259 20.48 2.78 1.14
C GLU A 259 19.22 2.13 0.61
N PHE A 260 18.44 2.90 -0.15
CA PHE A 260 17.28 2.43 -0.89
C PHE A 260 17.66 2.23 -2.34
N LEU A 261 17.15 1.15 -2.95
CA LEU A 261 17.33 0.93 -4.37
C LEU A 261 16.60 2.01 -5.16
N SER A 262 17.28 2.59 -6.14
CA SER A 262 16.62 3.38 -7.17
C SER A 262 15.69 2.50 -8.02
N ILE A 263 14.75 3.12 -8.74
CA ILE A 263 13.84 2.38 -9.64
C ILE A 263 14.63 1.59 -10.70
N ASP A 264 15.73 2.15 -11.20
CA ASP A 264 16.57 1.50 -12.21
C ASP A 264 17.32 0.29 -11.63
N GLU A 265 17.91 0.43 -10.44
CA GLU A 265 18.57 -0.69 -9.74
C GLU A 265 17.58 -1.81 -9.37
N LEU A 266 16.37 -1.43 -8.94
CA LEU A 266 15.31 -2.41 -8.70
C LEU A 266 14.94 -3.16 -9.98
N PHE A 267 14.80 -2.44 -11.10
CA PHE A 267 14.50 -3.05 -12.38
C PHE A 267 15.61 -3.99 -12.84
N ASP A 268 16.86 -3.61 -12.71
CA ASP A 268 18.02 -4.48 -13.06
C ASP A 268 17.98 -5.78 -12.25
N ARG A 269 17.74 -5.72 -10.94
CA ARG A 269 17.57 -6.93 -10.10
C ARG A 269 16.38 -7.79 -10.53
N MET A 270 15.26 -7.18 -10.89
CA MET A 270 14.10 -7.91 -11.42
C MET A 270 14.44 -8.65 -12.73
N VAL A 271 15.21 -8.01 -13.62
CA VAL A 271 15.68 -8.62 -14.87
C VAL A 271 16.63 -9.80 -14.60
N GLU A 272 17.53 -9.67 -13.63
CA GLU A 272 18.44 -10.76 -13.22
C GLU A 272 17.65 -11.97 -12.69
N LEU A 273 16.65 -11.74 -11.84
CA LEU A 273 15.79 -12.81 -11.34
C LEU A 273 15.01 -13.51 -12.45
N ALA A 274 14.45 -12.75 -13.39
CA ALA A 274 13.74 -13.30 -14.53
C ALA A 274 14.67 -14.17 -15.40
N ARG A 275 15.91 -13.72 -15.66
CA ARG A 275 16.91 -14.49 -16.39
C ARG A 275 17.34 -15.76 -15.63
N LYS A 276 17.52 -15.69 -14.31
CA LYS A 276 17.85 -16.85 -13.48
C LYS A 276 16.76 -17.92 -13.59
N ALA A 277 15.50 -17.51 -13.55
CA ALA A 277 14.34 -18.41 -13.71
C ALA A 277 14.34 -19.11 -15.08
N GLU A 278 14.63 -18.38 -16.17
CA GLU A 278 14.64 -18.96 -17.52
C GLU A 278 15.83 -19.93 -17.75
N ASN A 279 17.01 -19.59 -17.25
CA ASN A 279 18.23 -20.39 -17.43
C ASN A 279 18.17 -21.73 -16.66
N SER A 280 17.45 -21.80 -15.56
CA SER A 280 17.33 -23.03 -14.75
C SER A 280 16.72 -24.21 -15.51
N VAL A 281 15.76 -23.97 -16.37
CA VAL A 281 15.09 -25.03 -17.18
C VAL A 281 15.92 -25.40 -18.42
N SER A 282 16.71 -24.45 -18.95
CA SER A 282 17.55 -24.71 -20.14
C SER A 282 18.72 -25.61 -19.83
N GLN A 283 19.30 -25.58 -18.63
CA GLN A 283 20.39 -26.46 -18.20
C GLN A 283 19.92 -27.89 -17.99
N GLU A 284 18.73 -28.10 -17.46
CA GLU A 284 18.16 -29.45 -17.20
C GLU A 284 17.71 -30.16 -18.49
N ALA A 285 17.26 -29.41 -19.49
CA ALA A 285 16.92 -29.97 -20.79
C ALA A 285 18.19 -30.49 -21.56
N GLY A 286 19.34 -29.94 -21.26
CA GLY A 286 20.64 -30.40 -21.81
C GLY A 286 21.17 -31.66 -21.14
N GLU A 287 21.02 -31.79 -19.82
CA GLU A 287 21.50 -32.97 -19.05
C GLU A 287 20.62 -34.22 -19.23
N SER A 288 19.38 -34.05 -19.69
CA SER A 288 18.46 -35.17 -19.94
C SER A 288 18.65 -35.82 -21.33
N GLN A 289 19.60 -35.31 -22.17
CA GLN A 289 19.90 -35.81 -23.51
C GLN A 289 21.30 -36.45 -23.63
N GLU A 290 22.09 -36.51 -22.55
CA GLU A 290 23.28 -37.31 -22.42
C GLU A 290 23.01 -38.62 -21.60
#